data_9cd09e5323d330a277696879e77ec11b
#
_entry.id   9cd09e5323d330a277696879e77ec11b
#
_cell.length_a   1.000
_cell.length_b   1.000
_cell.length_c   1.000
_cell.angle_alpha   90.00
_cell.angle_beta   90.00
_cell.angle_gamma   90.00
#
_symmetry.space_group_name_H-M   'P 1'
#
loop_
_entity.id
_entity.type
_entity.pdbx_description
1 polymer ?
#
loop_
_entity_poly.entity_id
_entity_poly.type
_entity_poly.pdbx_seq_one_letter_code
_entity_poly.pdbx_strand_id
1 'polypeptide(L)'
;MKFCLNTKIIEPDNKEHIDYAIILLHGYGGDGQDISMLTLGWKRFLKNTVFLCPDAREPCVVNPAGYQWFDLSNEDPKYILEESKKAEVILLKFLEEVKKKYNLKSSKIILSGFSQGCMMSINLGLISPENYNCIIGFSGKIIDKIDLEKRKISTTKMLLIHGELDEIVSPSSLLEAKDFLIRNNVVVETRMIKNCGHHISVEASSLALNYIKNNLFL
;
A
#
# COMPACT_ATOMS: atom_id res chain seq x y z
N MET A 1 7.22 -0.31 -22.46
CA MET A 1 6.51 0.87 -21.90
C MET A 1 7.21 1.27 -20.62
N LYS A 2 7.60 2.53 -20.48
CA LYS A 2 8.23 3.09 -19.26
C LYS A 2 7.09 3.62 -18.36
N PHE A 3 7.14 3.34 -17.07
CA PHE A 3 6.19 3.88 -16.10
C PHE A 3 6.43 5.37 -15.83
N CYS A 4 5.40 6.08 -15.38
CA CYS A 4 5.52 7.49 -14.97
C CYS A 4 6.32 7.67 -13.67
N LEU A 5 6.48 6.60 -12.88
CA LEU A 5 7.35 6.53 -11.70
C LEU A 5 8.55 5.63 -11.98
N ASN A 6 9.74 6.00 -11.46
CA ASN A 6 10.85 5.08 -11.39
C ASN A 6 10.44 3.87 -10.56
N THR A 7 10.65 2.65 -11.06
CA THR A 7 10.03 1.48 -10.46
C THR A 7 11.00 0.31 -10.45
N LYS A 8 11.28 -0.23 -9.27
CA LYS A 8 11.92 -1.53 -9.13
C LYS A 8 10.91 -2.61 -9.48
N ILE A 9 11.22 -3.42 -10.48
CA ILE A 9 10.35 -4.50 -10.95
C ILE A 9 10.99 -5.83 -10.61
N ILE A 10 10.25 -6.70 -9.96
CA ILE A 10 10.63 -8.08 -9.70
C ILE A 10 9.65 -8.96 -10.46
N GLU A 11 10.08 -9.47 -11.61
CA GLU A 11 9.29 -10.32 -12.46
C GLU A 11 9.29 -11.78 -11.95
N PRO A 12 8.21 -12.55 -12.22
CA PRO A 12 8.22 -13.99 -11.98
C PRO A 12 9.24 -14.69 -12.89
N ASP A 13 9.59 -15.92 -12.55
CA ASP A 13 10.54 -16.70 -13.33
C ASP A 13 10.00 -17.01 -14.74
N ASN A 14 8.69 -17.29 -14.84
CA ASN A 14 7.98 -17.36 -16.13
C ASN A 14 7.30 -16.02 -16.43
N LYS A 15 7.92 -15.23 -17.31
CA LYS A 15 7.44 -13.88 -17.69
C LYS A 15 6.25 -13.90 -18.66
N GLU A 16 5.98 -15.05 -19.29
CA GLU A 16 4.85 -15.20 -20.23
C GLU A 16 3.50 -15.36 -19.49
N HIS A 17 3.54 -15.71 -18.20
CA HIS A 17 2.38 -15.91 -17.36
C HIS A 17 2.42 -15.01 -16.13
N ILE A 18 1.82 -13.83 -16.25
CA ILE A 18 1.61 -12.90 -15.14
C ILE A 18 0.11 -12.79 -14.87
N ASP A 19 -0.33 -13.41 -13.77
CA ASP A 19 -1.74 -13.45 -13.38
C ASP A 19 -2.10 -12.34 -12.42
N TYR A 20 -1.11 -11.84 -11.66
CA TYR A 20 -1.30 -10.84 -10.61
C TYR A 20 -0.16 -9.83 -10.57
N ALA A 21 -0.47 -8.63 -10.10
CA ALA A 21 0.53 -7.62 -9.75
C ALA A 21 0.38 -7.22 -8.27
N ILE A 22 1.50 -7.10 -7.57
CA ILE A 22 1.56 -6.52 -6.23
C ILE A 22 2.33 -5.20 -6.31
N ILE A 23 1.65 -4.13 -5.94
CA ILE A 23 2.24 -2.80 -5.85
C ILE A 23 2.68 -2.58 -4.40
N LEU A 24 3.98 -2.32 -4.19
CA LEU A 24 4.56 -2.10 -2.87
C LEU A 24 4.98 -0.64 -2.74
N LEU A 25 4.29 0.12 -1.89
CA LEU A 25 4.55 1.54 -1.64
C LEU A 25 5.40 1.71 -0.37
N HIS A 26 6.56 2.35 -0.51
CA HIS A 26 7.50 2.58 0.57
C HIS A 26 7.00 3.61 1.59
N GLY A 27 7.62 3.67 2.76
CA GLY A 27 7.39 4.68 3.79
C GLY A 27 8.07 6.01 3.49
N TYR A 28 7.80 7.02 4.33
CA TYR A 28 8.43 8.33 4.26
C TYR A 28 9.96 8.22 4.40
N GLY A 29 10.70 8.76 3.45
CA GLY A 29 12.15 8.69 3.41
C GLY A 29 12.75 7.37 2.90
N GLY A 30 11.91 6.41 2.49
CA GLY A 30 12.34 5.18 1.84
C GLY A 30 12.29 5.28 0.32
N ASP A 31 12.50 4.14 -0.34
CA ASP A 31 12.43 4.00 -1.80
C ASP A 31 11.87 2.63 -2.22
N GLY A 32 11.73 2.41 -3.53
CA GLY A 32 11.26 1.15 -4.08
C GLY A 32 12.25 -0.01 -3.85
N GLN A 33 13.54 0.26 -3.69
CA GLN A 33 14.54 -0.77 -3.38
C GLN A 33 14.33 -1.29 -1.97
N ASP A 34 14.10 -0.42 -0.99
CA ASP A 34 13.89 -0.77 0.41
C ASP A 34 12.66 -1.66 0.57
N ILE A 35 11.50 -1.21 0.08
CA ILE A 35 10.26 -1.97 0.22
C ILE A 35 10.29 -3.28 -0.59
N SER A 36 11.12 -3.37 -1.63
CA SER A 36 11.28 -4.59 -2.42
C SER A 36 11.84 -5.75 -1.63
N MET A 37 12.45 -5.52 -0.47
CA MET A 37 12.98 -6.59 0.40
C MET A 37 11.89 -7.57 0.87
N LEU A 38 10.63 -7.14 0.94
CA LEU A 38 9.49 -8.03 1.22
C LEU A 38 9.35 -9.14 0.18
N THR A 39 9.71 -8.87 -1.08
CA THR A 39 9.58 -9.83 -2.17
C THR A 39 10.47 -11.04 -2.02
N LEU A 40 11.59 -10.93 -1.28
CA LEU A 40 12.51 -12.05 -1.03
C LEU A 40 11.82 -13.22 -0.32
N GLY A 41 10.90 -12.92 0.60
CA GLY A 41 10.12 -13.94 1.28
C GLY A 41 8.88 -14.40 0.50
N TRP A 42 8.36 -13.55 -0.40
CA TRP A 42 7.06 -13.76 -1.05
C TRP A 42 7.14 -14.41 -2.42
N LYS A 43 8.15 -14.06 -3.25
CA LYS A 43 8.27 -14.48 -4.66
C LYS A 43 8.15 -15.99 -4.87
N ARG A 44 8.78 -16.79 -4.03
CA ARG A 44 8.75 -18.25 -4.13
C ARG A 44 7.36 -18.89 -3.97
N PHE A 45 6.44 -18.18 -3.30
CA PHE A 45 5.06 -18.63 -3.08
C PHE A 45 4.06 -18.02 -4.05
N LEU A 46 4.42 -16.94 -4.73
CA LEU A 46 3.57 -16.15 -5.63
C LEU A 46 4.16 -16.17 -7.05
N LYS A 47 4.24 -17.38 -7.62
CA LYS A 47 5.03 -17.67 -8.84
C LYS A 47 4.62 -16.87 -10.08
N ASN A 48 3.31 -16.58 -10.26
CA ASN A 48 2.79 -15.86 -11.43
C ASN A 48 2.50 -14.38 -11.11
N THR A 49 3.26 -13.80 -10.18
CA THR A 49 3.03 -12.46 -9.70
C THR A 49 4.23 -11.56 -10.02
N VAL A 50 3.97 -10.42 -10.62
CA VAL A 50 4.95 -9.34 -10.76
C VAL A 50 4.84 -8.41 -9.55
N PHE A 51 5.99 -8.02 -8.99
CA PHE A 51 6.05 -7.02 -7.93
C PHE A 51 6.57 -5.71 -8.53
N LEU A 52 5.90 -4.62 -8.22
CA LEU A 52 6.26 -3.28 -8.65
C LEU A 52 6.42 -2.39 -7.41
N CYS A 53 7.62 -1.90 -7.23
CA CYS A 53 8.00 -1.05 -6.10
C CYS A 53 8.41 0.32 -6.66
N PRO A 54 7.46 1.25 -6.87
CA PRO A 54 7.77 2.56 -7.38
C PRO A 54 8.40 3.44 -6.31
N ASP A 55 9.35 4.29 -6.73
CA ASP A 55 9.77 5.45 -5.95
C ASP A 55 8.66 6.50 -6.02
N ALA A 56 8.41 7.19 -4.92
CA ALA A 56 7.58 8.38 -4.96
C ALA A 56 8.26 9.47 -5.80
N ARG A 57 7.51 10.48 -6.21
CA ARG A 57 8.02 11.49 -7.13
C ARG A 57 8.97 12.47 -6.46
N GLU A 58 8.69 12.80 -5.20
CA GLU A 58 9.38 13.88 -4.51
C GLU A 58 10.51 13.33 -3.63
N PRO A 59 11.72 13.92 -3.67
CA PRO A 59 12.74 13.66 -2.67
C PRO A 59 12.19 13.96 -1.27
N CYS A 60 12.55 13.13 -0.29
CA CYS A 60 12.10 13.34 1.08
C CYS A 60 12.87 14.48 1.75
N VAL A 61 12.15 15.38 2.42
CA VAL A 61 12.74 16.54 3.11
C VAL A 61 13.74 16.13 4.20
N VAL A 62 13.41 15.07 4.95
CA VAL A 62 14.27 14.61 6.07
C VAL A 62 15.31 13.57 5.67
N ASN A 63 15.19 12.97 4.49
CA ASN A 63 16.14 12.03 3.92
C ASN A 63 16.27 12.24 2.41
N PRO A 64 17.17 13.13 1.95
CA PRO A 64 17.31 13.45 0.52
C PRO A 64 17.70 12.25 -0.37
N ALA A 65 18.17 11.14 0.21
CA ALA A 65 18.46 9.90 -0.51
C ALA A 65 17.23 9.04 -0.76
N GLY A 66 16.12 9.32 -0.08
CA GLY A 66 14.84 8.66 -0.23
C GLY A 66 13.74 9.59 -0.74
N TYR A 67 12.51 9.09 -0.78
CA TYR A 67 11.36 9.76 -1.37
C TYR A 67 10.19 9.87 -0.39
N GLN A 68 9.23 10.73 -0.75
CA GLN A 68 7.98 10.94 -0.03
C GLN A 68 6.79 10.95 -0.99
N TRP A 69 5.68 10.35 -0.59
CA TRP A 69 4.43 10.43 -1.35
C TRP A 69 3.80 11.79 -1.21
N PHE A 70 3.87 12.35 0.01
CA PHE A 70 3.42 13.71 0.32
C PHE A 70 4.27 14.27 1.45
N ASP A 71 4.35 15.59 1.50
CA ASP A 71 5.14 16.29 2.51
C ASP A 71 4.48 16.20 3.89
N LEU A 72 5.28 15.92 4.91
CA LEU A 72 4.91 15.88 6.33
C LEU A 72 5.63 16.94 7.16
N SER A 73 6.28 17.93 6.51
CA SER A 73 6.95 19.04 7.20
C SER A 73 5.97 19.99 7.89
N ASN A 74 4.72 20.00 7.45
CA ASN A 74 3.61 20.72 8.06
C ASN A 74 2.56 19.72 8.56
N GLU A 75 2.21 19.82 9.85
CA GLU A 75 1.24 18.94 10.50
C GLU A 75 -0.23 19.36 10.29
N ASP A 76 -0.49 20.46 9.57
CA ASP A 76 -1.87 20.88 9.25
C ASP A 76 -2.58 19.78 8.44
N PRO A 77 -3.70 19.22 8.94
CA PRO A 77 -4.44 18.16 8.25
C PRO A 77 -4.89 18.55 6.84
N LYS A 78 -5.22 19.81 6.60
CA LYS A 78 -5.63 20.30 5.28
C LYS A 78 -4.47 20.28 4.29
N TYR A 79 -3.29 20.73 4.76
CA TYR A 79 -2.07 20.66 3.97
C TYR A 79 -1.72 19.23 3.59
N ILE A 80 -1.71 18.31 4.57
CA ILE A 80 -1.44 16.89 4.35
C ILE A 80 -2.43 16.29 3.34
N LEU A 81 -3.72 16.62 3.44
CA LEU A 81 -4.73 16.17 2.51
C LEU A 81 -4.47 16.69 1.08
N GLU A 82 -4.15 17.96 0.92
CA GLU A 82 -3.85 18.57 -0.39
C GLU A 82 -2.61 17.93 -1.03
N GLU A 83 -1.55 17.75 -0.28
CA GLU A 83 -0.32 17.10 -0.77
C GLU A 83 -0.59 15.62 -1.12
N SER A 84 -1.32 14.90 -0.30
CA SER A 84 -1.66 13.49 -0.58
C SER A 84 -2.50 13.33 -1.85
N LYS A 85 -3.36 14.30 -2.18
CA LYS A 85 -4.12 14.32 -3.44
C LYS A 85 -3.23 14.47 -4.67
N LYS A 86 -2.11 15.17 -4.58
CA LYS A 86 -1.14 15.23 -5.69
C LYS A 86 -0.51 13.86 -5.94
N ALA A 87 -0.14 13.15 -4.88
CA ALA A 87 0.37 11.78 -4.98
C ALA A 87 -0.69 10.81 -5.50
N GLU A 88 -1.95 10.96 -5.07
CA GLU A 88 -3.08 10.16 -5.55
C GLU A 88 -3.19 10.19 -7.08
N VAL A 89 -3.16 11.37 -7.68
CA VAL A 89 -3.25 11.53 -9.15
C VAL A 89 -2.14 10.77 -9.87
N ILE A 90 -0.90 10.86 -9.35
CA ILE A 90 0.26 10.19 -9.95
C ILE A 90 0.16 8.68 -9.80
N LEU A 91 -0.25 8.21 -8.62
CA LEU A 91 -0.40 6.77 -8.35
C LEU A 91 -1.56 6.15 -9.14
N LEU A 92 -2.67 6.85 -9.31
CA LEU A 92 -3.76 6.41 -10.19
C LEU A 92 -3.28 6.23 -11.63
N LYS A 93 -2.50 7.21 -12.16
CA LYS A 93 -1.89 7.09 -13.48
C LYS A 93 -0.94 5.88 -13.56
N PHE A 94 -0.10 5.69 -12.56
CA PHE A 94 0.80 4.54 -12.48
C PHE A 94 0.04 3.20 -12.50
N LEU A 95 -1.05 3.10 -11.75
CA LEU A 95 -1.89 1.89 -11.71
C LEU A 95 -2.53 1.59 -13.08
N GLU A 96 -2.99 2.61 -13.81
CA GLU A 96 -3.48 2.44 -15.18
C GLU A 96 -2.37 1.95 -16.14
N GLU A 97 -1.15 2.46 -15.99
CA GLU A 97 0.00 1.99 -16.76
C GLU A 97 0.34 0.52 -16.46
N VAL A 98 0.23 0.11 -15.17
CA VAL A 98 0.42 -1.30 -14.76
C VAL A 98 -0.65 -2.20 -15.37
N LYS A 99 -1.93 -1.82 -15.27
CA LYS A 99 -3.04 -2.56 -15.87
C LYS A 99 -2.83 -2.76 -17.37
N LYS A 100 -2.44 -1.70 -18.06
CA LYS A 100 -2.19 -1.73 -19.50
C LYS A 100 -0.98 -2.61 -19.87
N LYS A 101 0.15 -2.45 -19.14
CA LYS A 101 1.40 -3.17 -19.44
C LYS A 101 1.25 -4.67 -19.29
N TYR A 102 0.57 -5.12 -18.24
CA TYR A 102 0.44 -6.54 -17.91
C TYR A 102 -0.92 -7.12 -18.30
N ASN A 103 -1.78 -6.34 -18.93
CA ASN A 103 -3.15 -6.73 -19.32
C ASN A 103 -3.97 -7.26 -18.13
N LEU A 104 -3.89 -6.58 -16.98
CA LEU A 104 -4.55 -6.97 -15.74
C LEU A 104 -5.76 -6.09 -15.44
N LYS A 105 -6.83 -6.70 -14.89
CA LYS A 105 -7.95 -5.99 -14.29
C LYS A 105 -7.59 -5.58 -12.85
N SER A 106 -8.28 -4.58 -12.30
CA SER A 106 -8.10 -4.15 -10.90
C SER A 106 -8.21 -5.31 -9.90
N SER A 107 -9.11 -6.26 -10.12
CA SER A 107 -9.27 -7.47 -9.28
C SER A 107 -8.06 -8.42 -9.28
N LYS A 108 -7.07 -8.20 -10.14
CA LYS A 108 -5.80 -8.93 -10.20
C LYS A 108 -4.61 -8.13 -9.63
N ILE A 109 -4.89 -6.96 -9.08
CA ILE A 109 -3.89 -6.08 -8.46
C ILE A 109 -4.08 -6.09 -6.95
N ILE A 110 -2.98 -6.21 -6.23
CA ILE A 110 -2.89 -6.07 -4.78
C ILE A 110 -2.13 -4.79 -4.50
N LEU A 111 -2.71 -3.90 -3.67
CA LEU A 111 -1.98 -2.74 -3.16
C LEU A 111 -1.42 -3.08 -1.79
N SER A 112 -0.15 -2.77 -1.57
CA SER A 112 0.48 -2.93 -0.27
C SER A 112 1.39 -1.76 0.01
N GLY A 113 1.55 -1.40 1.28
CA GLY A 113 2.44 -0.32 1.64
C GLY A 113 2.77 -0.28 3.11
N PHE A 114 3.86 0.41 3.41
CA PHE A 114 4.35 0.64 4.76
C PHE A 114 4.23 2.12 5.12
N SER A 115 3.78 2.45 6.34
CA SER A 115 3.71 3.80 6.88
C SER A 115 2.97 4.75 5.91
N GLN A 116 3.62 5.75 5.34
CA GLN A 116 3.04 6.65 4.35
C GLN A 116 2.53 5.90 3.10
N GLY A 117 3.24 4.85 2.65
CA GLY A 117 2.79 3.98 1.57
C GLY A 117 1.53 3.17 1.93
N CYS A 118 1.36 2.78 3.21
CA CYS A 118 0.12 2.18 3.71
C CYS A 118 -1.04 3.18 3.63
N MET A 119 -0.81 4.43 4.05
CA MET A 119 -1.82 5.49 3.97
C MET A 119 -2.30 5.69 2.53
N MET A 120 -1.38 5.75 1.56
CA MET A 120 -1.72 5.85 0.14
C MET A 120 -2.42 4.60 -0.39
N SER A 121 -2.01 3.39 0.02
CA SER A 121 -2.65 2.13 -0.41
C SER A 121 -4.11 2.06 0.06
N ILE A 122 -4.39 2.45 1.30
CA ILE A 122 -5.75 2.53 1.85
C ILE A 122 -6.58 3.55 1.04
N ASN A 123 -6.04 4.76 0.87
CA ASN A 123 -6.72 5.84 0.15
C ASN A 123 -7.08 5.42 -1.28
N LEU A 124 -6.10 4.94 -2.06
CA LEU A 124 -6.31 4.47 -3.43
C LEU A 124 -7.32 3.33 -3.52
N GLY A 125 -7.26 2.40 -2.57
CA GLY A 125 -8.19 1.29 -2.52
C GLY A 125 -9.62 1.72 -2.27
N LEU A 126 -9.84 2.73 -1.43
CA LEU A 126 -11.17 3.22 -1.07
C LEU A 126 -11.80 4.09 -2.16
N ILE A 127 -11.00 4.88 -2.89
CA ILE A 127 -11.52 5.78 -3.95
C ILE A 127 -11.63 5.11 -5.32
N SER A 128 -11.12 3.90 -5.48
CA SER A 128 -11.15 3.20 -6.77
C SER A 128 -12.59 2.89 -7.20
N PRO A 129 -12.94 3.11 -8.48
CA PRO A 129 -14.25 2.73 -9.00
C PRO A 129 -14.44 1.20 -9.08
N GLU A 130 -13.35 0.46 -9.10
CA GLU A 130 -13.32 -1.00 -9.15
C GLU A 130 -12.58 -1.56 -7.94
N ASN A 131 -13.01 -2.71 -7.44
CA ASN A 131 -12.30 -3.37 -6.35
C ASN A 131 -10.96 -3.94 -6.83
N TYR A 132 -9.91 -3.65 -6.07
CA TYR A 132 -8.66 -4.40 -6.15
C TYR A 132 -8.85 -5.81 -5.55
N ASN A 133 -7.87 -6.70 -5.76
CA ASN A 133 -7.91 -8.03 -5.14
C ASN A 133 -7.98 -7.92 -3.61
N CYS A 134 -7.02 -7.21 -3.04
CA CYS A 134 -7.02 -6.81 -1.63
C CYS A 134 -6.00 -5.68 -1.39
N ILE A 135 -6.05 -5.12 -0.18
CA ILE A 135 -5.07 -4.15 0.31
C ILE A 135 -4.39 -4.72 1.54
N ILE A 136 -3.06 -4.57 1.59
CA ILE A 136 -2.24 -4.93 2.74
C ILE A 136 -1.57 -3.67 3.27
N GLY A 137 -1.93 -3.23 4.47
CA GLY A 137 -1.34 -2.05 5.09
C GLY A 137 -0.49 -2.40 6.30
N PHE A 138 0.72 -1.84 6.37
CA PHE A 138 1.62 -1.96 7.51
C PHE A 138 1.83 -0.59 8.16
N SER A 139 1.54 -0.47 9.46
CA SER A 139 1.86 0.70 10.30
C SER A 139 1.44 2.05 9.70
N GLY A 140 0.22 2.13 9.18
CA GLY A 140 -0.33 3.36 8.60
C GLY A 140 -1.61 3.80 9.27
N LYS A 141 -2.21 4.87 8.74
CA LYS A 141 -3.50 5.43 9.16
C LYS A 141 -4.32 5.91 7.97
N ILE A 142 -5.59 6.17 8.16
CA ILE A 142 -6.42 6.89 7.19
C ILE A 142 -6.02 8.37 7.20
N ILE A 143 -5.77 8.95 6.03
CA ILE A 143 -5.30 10.33 5.89
C ILE A 143 -6.40 11.31 6.34
N ASP A 144 -7.58 11.21 5.73
CA ASP A 144 -8.73 12.06 6.07
C ASP A 144 -10.04 11.29 5.89
N LYS A 145 -10.72 11.03 7.01
CA LYS A 145 -12.00 10.31 7.03
C LYS A 145 -13.12 11.12 6.40
N ILE A 146 -13.12 12.44 6.61
CA ILE A 146 -14.17 13.36 6.13
C ILE A 146 -14.10 13.51 4.60
N ASP A 147 -12.88 13.59 4.04
CA ASP A 147 -12.72 13.64 2.59
C ASP A 147 -13.17 12.32 1.94
N LEU A 148 -12.82 11.18 2.53
CA LEU A 148 -13.25 9.88 2.03
C LEU A 148 -14.78 9.70 2.08
N GLU A 149 -15.45 10.12 3.15
CA GLU A 149 -16.92 10.04 3.27
C GLU A 149 -17.67 10.85 2.20
N LYS A 150 -17.03 11.87 1.62
CA LYS A 150 -17.58 12.64 0.49
C LYS A 150 -17.42 11.94 -0.86
N ARG A 151 -16.69 10.85 -0.90
CA ARG A 151 -16.41 10.07 -2.12
C ARG A 151 -17.17 8.75 -2.08
N LYS A 152 -17.35 8.11 -3.25
CA LYS A 152 -17.83 6.75 -3.30
C LYS A 152 -16.73 5.81 -2.79
N ILE A 153 -16.99 5.15 -1.68
CA ILE A 153 -16.06 4.21 -1.08
C ILE A 153 -16.19 2.82 -1.73
N SER A 154 -15.05 2.30 -2.21
CA SER A 154 -14.91 0.93 -2.70
C SER A 154 -14.94 -0.06 -1.54
N THR A 155 -15.42 -1.27 -1.80
CA THR A 155 -15.48 -2.37 -0.82
C THR A 155 -14.30 -3.33 -0.93
N THR A 156 -13.17 -2.90 -1.48
CA THR A 156 -11.95 -3.71 -1.52
C THR A 156 -11.55 -4.18 -0.13
N LYS A 157 -11.45 -5.49 0.06
CA LYS A 157 -11.09 -6.09 1.36
C LYS A 157 -9.66 -5.76 1.76
N MET A 158 -9.41 -5.65 3.07
CA MET A 158 -8.13 -5.19 3.60
C MET A 158 -7.61 -6.06 4.74
N LEU A 159 -6.28 -6.19 4.82
CA LEU A 159 -5.56 -6.60 6.02
C LEU A 159 -4.69 -5.43 6.48
N LEU A 160 -4.91 -4.96 7.70
CA LEU A 160 -4.10 -3.92 8.32
C LEU A 160 -3.31 -4.50 9.49
N ILE A 161 -1.99 -4.27 9.50
CA ILE A 161 -1.06 -4.80 10.50
C ILE A 161 -0.32 -3.64 11.14
N HIS A 162 -0.18 -3.65 12.46
CA HIS A 162 0.46 -2.56 13.20
C HIS A 162 1.32 -3.08 14.34
N GLY A 163 2.42 -2.43 14.63
CA GLY A 163 3.24 -2.73 15.80
C GLY A 163 2.64 -2.16 17.07
N GLU A 164 2.62 -2.94 18.15
CA GLU A 164 2.11 -2.52 19.47
C GLU A 164 2.91 -1.36 20.08
N LEU A 165 4.22 -1.32 19.78
CA LEU A 165 5.16 -0.32 20.30
C LEU A 165 5.55 0.72 19.24
N ASP A 166 4.66 0.98 18.27
CA ASP A 166 4.90 1.97 17.22
C ASP A 166 4.82 3.39 17.77
N GLU A 167 5.97 4.08 17.84
CA GLU A 167 6.10 5.44 18.34
C GLU A 167 5.96 6.52 17.25
N ILE A 168 5.90 6.12 15.98
CA ILE A 168 5.80 7.03 14.83
C ILE A 168 4.35 7.20 14.39
N VAL A 169 3.65 6.09 14.19
CA VAL A 169 2.20 6.09 13.91
C VAL A 169 1.52 5.37 15.05
N SER A 170 0.71 6.11 15.84
CA SER A 170 0.05 5.54 17.01
C SER A 170 -0.69 4.24 16.70
N PRO A 171 -0.51 3.18 17.50
CA PRO A 171 -1.25 1.92 17.35
C PRO A 171 -2.78 2.06 17.40
N SER A 172 -3.30 3.14 18.04
CA SER A 172 -4.73 3.46 18.03
C SER A 172 -5.27 3.70 16.62
N SER A 173 -4.42 4.13 15.69
CA SER A 173 -4.79 4.35 14.28
C SER A 173 -5.31 3.07 13.60
N LEU A 174 -4.84 1.90 14.04
CA LEU A 174 -5.34 0.60 13.54
C LEU A 174 -6.81 0.40 13.89
N LEU A 175 -7.20 0.68 15.14
CA LEU A 175 -8.58 0.56 15.61
C LEU A 175 -9.48 1.59 14.95
N GLU A 176 -9.00 2.83 14.86
CA GLU A 176 -9.72 3.91 14.19
C GLU A 176 -9.97 3.62 12.70
N ALA A 177 -8.97 3.06 12.00
CA ALA A 177 -9.12 2.65 10.62
C ALA A 177 -10.11 1.48 10.51
N LYS A 178 -10.03 0.48 11.39
CA LYS A 178 -10.98 -0.64 11.44
C LYS A 178 -12.41 -0.16 11.60
N ASP A 179 -12.68 0.72 12.57
CA ASP A 179 -14.02 1.22 12.85
C ASP A 179 -14.58 2.03 11.68
N PHE A 180 -13.75 2.86 11.04
CA PHE A 180 -14.13 3.59 9.84
C PHE A 180 -14.48 2.64 8.69
N LEU A 181 -13.65 1.65 8.41
CA LEU A 181 -13.84 0.70 7.32
C LEU A 181 -15.09 -0.15 7.50
N ILE A 182 -15.35 -0.66 8.73
CA ILE A 182 -16.56 -1.43 9.03
C ILE A 182 -17.82 -0.59 8.83
N ARG A 183 -17.83 0.66 9.30
CA ARG A 183 -18.98 1.58 9.12
C ARG A 183 -19.26 1.86 7.64
N ASN A 184 -18.26 1.76 6.78
CA ASN A 184 -18.37 1.94 5.33
C ASN A 184 -18.52 0.61 4.56
N ASN A 185 -18.88 -0.49 5.23
CA ASN A 185 -19.10 -1.83 4.65
C ASN A 185 -17.86 -2.42 3.98
N VAL A 186 -16.66 -2.03 4.39
CA VAL A 186 -15.41 -2.61 3.92
C VAL A 186 -15.01 -3.77 4.82
N VAL A 187 -14.76 -4.93 4.22
CA VAL A 187 -14.25 -6.11 4.95
C VAL A 187 -12.81 -5.86 5.34
N VAL A 188 -12.52 -5.82 6.63
CA VAL A 188 -11.17 -5.58 7.16
C VAL A 188 -10.79 -6.57 8.24
N GLU A 189 -9.62 -7.16 8.09
CA GLU A 189 -8.91 -7.88 9.16
C GLU A 189 -7.82 -6.97 9.74
N THR A 190 -7.61 -7.05 11.04
CA THR A 190 -6.56 -6.29 11.73
C THR A 190 -5.67 -7.22 12.55
N ARG A 191 -4.38 -6.94 12.60
CA ARG A 191 -3.39 -7.66 13.42
C ARG A 191 -2.49 -6.67 14.14
N MET A 192 -2.44 -6.79 15.47
CA MET A 192 -1.47 -6.08 16.30
C MET A 192 -0.29 -7.03 16.57
N ILE A 193 0.93 -6.58 16.25
CA ILE A 193 2.15 -7.37 16.49
C ILE A 193 2.76 -6.94 17.80
N LYS A 194 2.84 -7.86 18.76
CA LYS A 194 3.42 -7.62 20.08
C LYS A 194 4.90 -7.30 20.00
N ASN A 195 5.36 -6.43 20.88
CA ASN A 195 6.78 -6.02 20.97
C ASN A 195 7.38 -5.52 19.64
N CYS A 196 6.56 -4.99 18.73
CA CYS A 196 6.98 -4.49 17.43
C CYS A 196 6.80 -2.98 17.38
N GLY A 197 7.85 -2.26 16.98
CA GLY A 197 7.82 -0.81 16.73
C GLY A 197 7.41 -0.47 15.30
N HIS A 198 7.89 0.68 14.79
CA HIS A 198 7.58 1.16 13.43
C HIS A 198 8.43 0.45 12.36
N HIS A 199 8.16 -0.83 12.11
CA HIS A 199 8.80 -1.63 11.06
C HIS A 199 7.96 -2.84 10.67
N ILE A 200 8.27 -3.47 9.53
CA ILE A 200 7.63 -4.71 9.11
C ILE A 200 8.42 -5.89 9.67
N SER A 201 7.89 -6.53 10.70
CA SER A 201 8.49 -7.74 11.28
C SER A 201 8.31 -8.96 10.36
N VAL A 202 9.09 -10.03 10.61
CA VAL A 202 8.93 -11.31 9.90
C VAL A 202 7.54 -11.89 10.11
N GLU A 203 6.97 -11.73 11.30
CA GLU A 203 5.60 -12.16 11.61
C GLU A 203 4.59 -11.37 10.77
N ALA A 204 4.69 -10.04 10.73
CA ALA A 204 3.82 -9.19 9.92
C ALA A 204 3.87 -9.55 8.44
N SER A 205 5.09 -9.75 7.90
CA SER A 205 5.31 -10.16 6.51
C SER A 205 4.69 -11.53 6.22
N SER A 206 4.79 -12.49 7.15
CA SER A 206 4.22 -13.83 7.01
C SER A 206 2.70 -13.83 7.04
N LEU A 207 2.07 -13.03 7.92
CA LEU A 207 0.62 -12.84 7.98
C LEU A 207 0.10 -12.25 6.67
N ALA A 208 0.77 -11.23 6.14
CA ALA A 208 0.43 -10.63 4.86
C ALA A 208 0.51 -11.62 3.70
N LEU A 209 1.59 -12.40 3.61
CA LEU A 209 1.74 -13.44 2.59
C LEU A 209 0.62 -14.49 2.66
N ASN A 210 0.28 -14.95 3.86
CA ASN A 210 -0.80 -15.92 4.05
C ASN A 210 -2.16 -15.34 3.63
N TYR A 211 -2.43 -14.09 3.99
CA TYR A 211 -3.64 -13.41 3.56
C TYR A 211 -3.72 -13.28 2.03
N ILE A 212 -2.62 -12.88 1.38
CA ILE A 212 -2.55 -12.80 -0.08
C ILE A 212 -2.84 -14.17 -0.70
N LYS A 213 -2.17 -15.23 -0.26
CA LYS A 213 -2.36 -16.59 -0.78
C LYS A 213 -3.83 -17.03 -0.69
N ASN A 214 -4.45 -16.82 0.47
CA ASN A 214 -5.86 -17.19 0.67
C ASN A 214 -6.81 -16.41 -0.24
N ASN A 215 -6.42 -15.23 -0.73
CA ASN A 215 -7.22 -14.41 -1.62
C ASN A 215 -6.91 -14.60 -3.11
N LEU A 216 -5.78 -15.21 -3.47
CA LEU A 216 -5.41 -15.53 -4.85
C LEU A 216 -5.97 -16.88 -5.32
N PHE A 217 -6.18 -17.80 -4.40
CA PHE A 217 -6.59 -19.19 -4.70
C PHE A 217 -8.07 -19.46 -4.40
N LEU A 218 -8.86 -18.42 -4.16
CA LEU A 218 -10.31 -18.43 -4.17
C LEU A 218 -10.82 -17.95 -5.54
#